data_52d0be761c00513e3a6745772f5434d0
#
_entry.id   52d0be761c00513e3a6745772f5434d0
#
_cell.length_a   1.000
_cell.length_b   1.000
_cell.length_c   1.000
_cell.angle_alpha   90.00
_cell.angle_beta   90.00
_cell.angle_gamma   90.00
#
_symmetry.space_group_name_H-M   'P 1'
#
loop_
_entity.id
_entity.type
_entity.pdbx_description
1 polymer ?
#
loop_
_entity_poly.entity_id
_entity_poly.type
_entity_poly.pdbx_seq_one_letter_code
_entity_poly.pdbx_strand_id
1 'polypeptide(L)'
;VMPSALLQQTKDVMKSCFSTAILPKKVFTLEFERSVEDSAEFVSKLYAKLNDARKERCVVCAAPEAIKSLALKFVEHLHSIEEFDTKLLIPGNSVRENEIALDMKDKMIAKSEMADSLIKILDMWKEGVLIMDEVDVLLHPLRSELNFPIGHKYPIDLSGYRWNLPIHLCDAVFYAETGKLSDEPNIQAYEALNIDHEEILESLGAIIREGYQVHAIQ
;
A
#
# COMPACT_ATOMS: atom_id res chain seq x y z
N VAL A 1 2.77 19.66 -4.34
CA VAL A 1 3.25 18.35 -3.90
C VAL A 1 4.74 18.28 -4.08
N MET A 2 5.46 17.79 -3.09
CA MET A 2 6.92 17.79 -3.07
C MET A 2 7.43 16.60 -2.25
N PRO A 3 8.69 16.19 -2.44
CA PRO A 3 9.30 15.15 -1.61
C PRO A 3 9.20 15.46 -0.12
N SER A 4 8.99 14.43 0.70
CA SER A 4 8.81 14.56 2.16
C SER A 4 9.97 15.30 2.84
N ALA A 5 11.19 15.13 2.35
CA ALA A 5 12.38 15.82 2.87
C ALA A 5 12.31 17.36 2.73
N LEU A 6 11.61 17.87 1.72
CA LEU A 6 11.47 19.30 1.44
C LEU A 6 10.18 19.91 1.98
N LEU A 7 9.24 19.07 2.43
CA LEU A 7 7.89 19.48 2.81
C LEU A 7 7.88 20.55 3.90
N GLN A 8 8.65 20.35 4.97
CA GLN A 8 8.69 21.29 6.10
C GLN A 8 9.31 22.63 5.70
N GLN A 9 10.45 22.60 5.00
CA GLN A 9 11.11 23.80 4.53
C GLN A 9 10.21 24.63 3.61
N THR A 10 9.58 23.99 2.64
CA THR A 10 8.68 24.66 1.69
C THR A 10 7.46 25.24 2.40
N LYS A 11 6.88 24.52 3.35
CA LYS A 11 5.78 25.00 4.18
C LYS A 11 6.15 26.26 4.95
N ASP A 12 7.35 26.32 5.53
CA ASP A 12 7.80 27.48 6.30
C ASP A 12 8.06 28.68 5.39
N VAL A 13 8.67 28.46 4.23
CA VAL A 13 8.85 29.50 3.19
C VAL A 13 7.49 30.03 2.72
N MET A 14 6.54 29.15 2.39
CA MET A 14 5.20 29.55 1.96
C MET A 14 4.45 30.34 3.04
N LYS A 15 4.54 29.92 4.29
CA LYS A 15 3.95 30.67 5.42
C LYS A 15 4.55 32.05 5.54
N SER A 16 5.88 32.17 5.44
CA SER A 16 6.56 33.47 5.48
C SER A 16 6.13 34.38 4.34
N CYS A 17 6.12 33.85 3.11
CA CYS A 17 5.72 34.63 1.92
C CYS A 17 4.25 35.10 1.99
N PHE A 18 3.35 34.24 2.43
CA PHE A 18 1.91 34.56 2.45
C PHE A 18 1.48 35.35 3.68
N SER A 19 2.23 35.34 4.77
CA SER A 19 1.91 36.15 5.96
C SER A 19 2.09 37.67 5.72
N THR A 20 2.99 38.03 4.80
CA THR A 20 3.32 39.44 4.45
C THR A 20 2.59 39.92 3.19
N ALA A 21 1.82 39.10 2.53
CA ALA A 21 1.07 39.46 1.32
C ALA A 21 -0.10 40.41 1.65
N ILE A 22 -0.49 41.22 0.67
CA ILE A 22 -1.69 42.08 0.74
C ILE A 22 -2.95 41.27 1.02
N LEU A 23 -3.01 40.05 0.52
CA LEU A 23 -4.06 39.06 0.78
C LEU A 23 -3.41 37.84 1.44
N PRO A 24 -3.35 37.80 2.77
CA PRO A 24 -2.73 36.70 3.47
C PRO A 24 -3.48 35.38 3.21
N LYS A 25 -2.74 34.31 2.95
CA LYS A 25 -3.28 32.97 2.73
C LYS A 25 -2.80 32.03 3.82
N LYS A 26 -3.67 31.18 4.27
CA LYS A 26 -3.29 30.07 5.17
C LYS A 26 -2.59 28.98 4.38
N VAL A 27 -1.62 28.33 5.01
CA VAL A 27 -0.91 27.18 4.47
C VAL A 27 -1.24 25.97 5.34
N PHE A 28 -1.92 25.00 4.75
CA PHE A 28 -2.28 23.74 5.38
C PHE A 28 -1.30 22.64 5.01
N THR A 29 -1.18 21.63 5.86
CA THR A 29 -0.46 20.41 5.54
C THR A 29 -1.49 19.28 5.46
N LEU A 30 -1.41 18.50 4.38
CA LEU A 30 -2.11 17.24 4.26
C LEU A 30 -1.17 16.13 4.71
N GLU A 31 -1.53 15.51 5.82
CA GLU A 31 -0.89 14.31 6.35
C GLU A 31 -1.96 13.21 6.35
N PHE A 32 -1.67 12.13 5.69
CA PHE A 32 -2.56 10.98 5.62
C PHE A 32 -1.71 9.72 5.46
N GLU A 33 -1.93 8.77 6.32
CA GLU A 33 -1.28 7.45 6.26
C GLU A 33 -2.36 6.39 5.99
N ARG A 34 -2.00 5.40 5.19
CA ARG A 34 -2.91 4.28 4.87
C ARG A 34 -3.29 3.45 6.11
N SER A 35 -2.40 3.40 7.10
CA SER A 35 -2.60 2.69 8.37
C SER A 35 -3.61 3.37 9.31
N VAL A 36 -4.05 4.58 9.01
CA VAL A 36 -5.06 5.29 9.79
C VAL A 36 -6.32 4.44 9.86
N GLU A 37 -6.83 4.29 11.09
CA GLU A 37 -8.08 3.56 11.33
C GLU A 37 -9.22 4.07 10.45
N ASP A 38 -10.06 3.15 10.04
CA ASP A 38 -11.25 3.43 9.24
C ASP A 38 -12.29 4.19 10.09
N SER A 39 -12.07 5.50 10.24
CA SER A 39 -12.97 6.39 10.98
C SER A 39 -13.63 7.38 10.04
N ALA A 40 -14.95 7.24 9.92
CA ALA A 40 -15.79 8.19 9.16
C ALA A 40 -15.66 9.62 9.72
N GLU A 41 -15.49 9.75 11.04
CA GLU A 41 -15.28 11.03 11.69
C GLU A 41 -13.97 11.70 11.26
N PHE A 42 -12.88 10.93 11.14
CA PHE A 42 -11.60 11.44 10.66
C PHE A 42 -11.70 11.94 9.22
N VAL A 43 -12.29 11.15 8.33
CA VAL A 43 -12.45 11.53 6.92
C VAL A 43 -13.35 12.76 6.78
N SER A 44 -14.40 12.86 7.58
CA SER A 44 -15.29 14.03 7.61
C SER A 44 -14.55 15.30 8.08
N LYS A 45 -13.74 15.21 9.13
CA LYS A 45 -12.90 16.33 9.60
C LYS A 45 -11.86 16.74 8.55
N LEU A 46 -11.26 15.76 7.87
CA LEU A 46 -10.32 16.01 6.78
C LEU A 46 -11.00 16.74 5.62
N TYR A 47 -12.17 16.27 5.22
CA TYR A 47 -12.97 16.92 4.19
C TYR A 47 -13.33 18.37 4.57
N ALA A 48 -13.80 18.61 5.79
CA ALA A 48 -14.13 19.95 6.27
C ALA A 48 -12.92 20.89 6.19
N LYS A 49 -11.75 20.43 6.67
CA LYS A 49 -10.49 21.18 6.62
C LYS A 49 -10.08 21.54 5.19
N LEU A 50 -10.15 20.58 4.26
CA LEU A 50 -9.82 20.80 2.85
C LEU A 50 -10.84 21.70 2.14
N ASN A 51 -12.12 21.57 2.47
CA ASN A 51 -13.17 22.43 1.93
C ASN A 51 -13.03 23.88 2.40
N ASP A 52 -12.62 24.11 3.65
CA ASP A 52 -12.30 25.45 4.14
C ASP A 52 -11.07 26.02 3.44
N ALA A 53 -10.05 25.20 3.23
CA ALA A 53 -8.87 25.59 2.44
C ALA A 53 -9.26 26.00 1.01
N ARG A 54 -10.20 25.27 0.37
CA ARG A 54 -10.73 25.60 -0.96
C ARG A 54 -11.48 26.94 -0.94
N LYS A 55 -12.43 27.13 -0.01
CA LYS A 55 -13.23 28.36 0.10
C LYS A 55 -12.37 29.61 0.29
N GLU A 56 -11.36 29.52 1.13
CA GLU A 56 -10.42 30.61 1.42
C GLU A 56 -9.28 30.70 0.39
N ARG A 57 -9.26 29.86 -0.64
CA ARG A 57 -8.21 29.79 -1.68
C ARG A 57 -6.79 29.64 -1.08
N CYS A 58 -6.69 28.78 -0.09
CA CYS A 58 -5.46 28.50 0.63
C CYS A 58 -4.50 27.60 -0.14
N VAL A 59 -3.29 27.46 0.39
CA VAL A 59 -2.29 26.50 -0.12
C VAL A 59 -2.32 25.25 0.74
N VAL A 60 -2.32 24.09 0.11
CA VAL A 60 -2.21 22.79 0.77
C VAL A 60 -0.89 22.13 0.35
N CYS A 61 0.02 22.00 1.29
CA CYS A 61 1.29 21.29 1.09
C CYS A 61 1.10 19.81 1.44
N ALA A 62 1.55 18.91 0.58
CA ALA A 62 1.45 17.48 0.78
C ALA A 62 2.69 16.76 0.25
N ALA A 63 3.07 15.69 0.95
CA ALA A 63 3.96 14.69 0.40
C ALA A 63 3.19 13.77 -0.56
N PRO A 64 3.85 13.22 -1.59
CA PRO A 64 3.19 12.32 -2.55
C PRO A 64 2.61 11.08 -1.88
N GLU A 65 3.25 10.59 -0.84
CA GLU A 65 2.79 9.44 -0.05
C GLU A 65 1.40 9.69 0.57
N ALA A 66 1.15 10.89 1.08
CA ALA A 66 -0.14 11.24 1.68
C ALA A 66 -1.27 11.23 0.65
N ILE A 67 -1.02 11.75 -0.55
CA ILE A 67 -2.00 11.77 -1.65
C ILE A 67 -2.26 10.37 -2.16
N LYS A 68 -1.19 9.58 -2.39
CA LYS A 68 -1.29 8.19 -2.83
C LYS A 68 -2.03 7.35 -1.80
N SER A 69 -1.67 7.48 -0.51
CA SER A 69 -2.32 6.75 0.59
C SER A 69 -3.82 7.01 0.64
N LEU A 70 -4.26 8.25 0.43
CA LEU A 70 -5.68 8.59 0.42
C LEU A 70 -6.40 7.98 -0.79
N ALA A 71 -5.81 8.07 -1.98
CA ALA A 71 -6.37 7.47 -3.19
C ALA A 71 -6.43 5.93 -3.07
N LEU A 72 -5.38 5.31 -2.53
CA LEU A 72 -5.31 3.87 -2.33
C LEU A 72 -6.28 3.39 -1.24
N LYS A 73 -6.53 4.21 -0.20
CA LYS A 73 -7.54 3.91 0.81
C LYS A 73 -8.94 3.89 0.21
N PHE A 74 -9.24 4.79 -0.72
CA PHE A 74 -10.50 4.76 -1.47
C PHE A 74 -10.65 3.46 -2.27
N VAL A 75 -9.61 3.02 -2.99
CA VAL A 75 -9.61 1.75 -3.72
C VAL A 75 -9.78 0.55 -2.79
N GLU A 76 -9.14 0.57 -1.60
CA GLU A 76 -9.29 -0.46 -0.57
C GLU A 76 -10.74 -0.59 -0.09
N HIS A 77 -11.44 0.54 0.11
CA HIS A 77 -12.85 0.50 0.48
C HIS A 77 -13.74 -0.05 -0.63
N LEU A 78 -13.53 0.36 -1.89
CA LEU A 78 -14.28 -0.16 -3.02
C LEU A 78 -14.09 -1.68 -3.17
N HIS A 79 -12.84 -2.16 -3.06
CA HIS A 79 -12.56 -3.59 -3.10
C HIS A 79 -13.23 -4.35 -1.95
N SER A 80 -13.22 -3.79 -0.73
CA SER A 80 -13.91 -4.40 0.42
C SER A 80 -15.42 -4.48 0.21
N ILE A 81 -16.04 -3.45 -0.38
CA ILE A 81 -17.47 -3.43 -0.70
C ILE A 81 -17.79 -4.54 -1.70
N GLU A 82 -17.02 -4.67 -2.78
CA GLU A 82 -17.18 -5.72 -3.78
C GLU A 82 -17.04 -7.12 -3.18
N GLU A 83 -16.07 -7.31 -2.30
CA GLU A 83 -15.85 -8.59 -1.60
C GLU A 83 -17.04 -8.93 -0.69
N PHE A 84 -17.59 -7.95 0.04
CA PHE A 84 -18.77 -8.16 0.88
C PHE A 84 -20.01 -8.46 0.05
N ASP A 85 -20.23 -7.75 -1.05
CA ASP A 85 -21.37 -7.98 -1.94
C ASP A 85 -21.32 -9.40 -2.51
N THR A 86 -20.17 -9.85 -2.96
CA THR A 86 -19.97 -11.22 -3.47
C THR A 86 -20.27 -12.28 -2.40
N LYS A 87 -19.87 -12.04 -1.15
CA LYS A 87 -20.12 -12.99 -0.05
C LYS A 87 -21.59 -13.01 0.39
N LEU A 88 -22.30 -11.88 0.33
CA LEU A 88 -23.72 -11.77 0.67
C LEU A 88 -24.63 -12.45 -0.34
N LEU A 89 -24.17 -12.69 -1.57
CA LEU A 89 -24.92 -13.43 -2.59
C LEU A 89 -25.04 -14.93 -2.28
N ILE A 90 -24.32 -15.47 -1.30
CA ILE A 90 -24.38 -16.88 -0.89
C ILE A 90 -25.45 -17.00 0.21
N PRO A 91 -26.58 -17.70 -0.03
CA PRO A 91 -27.64 -17.83 0.97
C PRO A 91 -27.15 -18.62 2.19
N GLY A 92 -27.29 -18.05 3.37
CA GLY A 92 -27.04 -18.76 4.62
C GLY A 92 -28.27 -19.59 5.07
N ASN A 93 -28.05 -20.82 5.52
CA ASN A 93 -29.10 -21.74 5.96
C ASN A 93 -29.25 -21.84 7.48
N SER A 94 -28.44 -21.09 8.25
CA SER A 94 -28.45 -21.14 9.73
C SER A 94 -28.65 -19.74 10.36
N VAL A 95 -29.11 -19.70 11.62
CA VAL A 95 -29.26 -18.46 12.39
C VAL A 95 -27.93 -17.73 12.53
N ARG A 96 -26.84 -18.47 12.76
CA ARG A 96 -25.49 -17.93 12.89
C ARG A 96 -24.96 -17.32 11.59
N GLU A 97 -25.32 -17.91 10.44
CA GLU A 97 -24.98 -17.36 9.13
C GLU A 97 -25.73 -16.06 8.84
N ASN A 98 -26.97 -15.95 9.31
CA ASN A 98 -27.75 -14.72 9.20
C ASN A 98 -27.19 -13.58 10.08
N GLU A 99 -26.68 -13.88 11.29
CA GLU A 99 -26.00 -12.90 12.15
C GLU A 99 -24.70 -12.41 11.51
N ILE A 100 -23.91 -13.32 10.92
CA ILE A 100 -22.70 -12.97 10.19
C ILE A 100 -23.02 -12.09 8.97
N ALA A 101 -24.07 -12.43 8.23
CA ALA A 101 -24.51 -11.65 7.07
C ALA A 101 -24.95 -10.23 7.46
N LEU A 102 -25.59 -10.08 8.63
CA LEU A 102 -25.99 -8.76 9.14
C LEU A 102 -24.76 -7.91 9.51
N ASP A 103 -23.80 -8.47 10.24
CA ASP A 103 -22.54 -7.79 10.59
C ASP A 103 -21.74 -7.40 9.33
N MET A 104 -21.70 -8.27 8.32
CA MET A 104 -21.06 -7.95 7.04
C MET A 104 -21.78 -6.81 6.31
N LYS A 105 -23.10 -6.77 6.35
CA LYS A 105 -23.90 -5.69 5.75
C LYS A 105 -23.64 -4.35 6.43
N ASP A 106 -23.57 -4.33 7.76
CA ASP A 106 -23.25 -3.11 8.51
C ASP A 106 -21.85 -2.60 8.19
N LYS A 107 -20.86 -3.51 8.09
CA LYS A 107 -19.51 -3.18 7.65
C LYS A 107 -19.47 -2.64 6.22
N MET A 108 -20.25 -3.22 5.30
CA MET A 108 -20.36 -2.74 3.92
C MET A 108 -20.93 -1.32 3.87
N ILE A 109 -21.98 -1.03 4.65
CA ILE A 109 -22.57 0.31 4.74
C ILE A 109 -21.54 1.32 5.25
N ALA A 110 -20.84 1.00 6.34
CA ALA A 110 -19.80 1.87 6.90
C ALA A 110 -18.68 2.16 5.89
N LYS A 111 -18.23 1.14 5.15
CA LYS A 111 -17.21 1.29 4.10
C LYS A 111 -17.72 2.15 2.93
N SER A 112 -18.98 2.02 2.56
CA SER A 112 -19.62 2.82 1.51
C SER A 112 -19.69 4.30 1.92
N GLU A 113 -20.12 4.61 3.13
CA GLU A 113 -20.16 5.99 3.64
C GLU A 113 -18.78 6.65 3.67
N MET A 114 -17.75 5.86 3.99
CA MET A 114 -16.37 6.34 3.95
C MET A 114 -15.89 6.56 2.52
N ALA A 115 -16.20 5.66 1.60
CA ALA A 115 -15.88 5.82 0.18
C ALA A 115 -16.55 7.09 -0.39
N ASP A 116 -17.81 7.35 -0.05
CA ASP A 116 -18.53 8.56 -0.43
C ASP A 116 -17.89 9.85 0.12
N SER A 117 -17.31 9.77 1.30
CA SER A 117 -16.59 10.90 1.90
C SER A 117 -15.23 11.13 1.24
N LEU A 118 -14.52 10.06 0.89
CA LEU A 118 -13.24 10.12 0.18
C LEU A 118 -13.41 10.62 -1.27
N ILE A 119 -14.47 10.21 -1.97
CA ILE A 119 -14.72 10.67 -3.33
C ILE A 119 -14.90 12.18 -3.39
N LYS A 120 -15.57 12.79 -2.38
CA LYS A 120 -15.71 14.24 -2.29
C LYS A 120 -14.37 14.96 -2.18
N ILE A 121 -13.39 14.36 -1.50
CA ILE A 121 -12.04 14.91 -1.41
C ILE A 121 -11.32 14.76 -2.77
N LEU A 122 -11.43 13.61 -3.41
CA LEU A 122 -10.81 13.35 -4.72
C LEU A 122 -11.39 14.27 -5.82
N ASP A 123 -12.69 14.51 -5.81
CA ASP A 123 -13.33 15.44 -6.74
C ASP A 123 -12.91 16.90 -6.49
N MET A 124 -12.77 17.29 -5.23
CA MET A 124 -12.22 18.60 -4.88
C MET A 124 -10.80 18.79 -5.41
N TRP A 125 -9.97 17.74 -5.42
CA TRP A 125 -8.62 17.83 -5.97
C TRP A 125 -8.60 17.97 -7.50
N LYS A 126 -9.56 17.38 -8.20
CA LYS A 126 -9.68 17.56 -9.66
C LYS A 126 -9.95 19.02 -10.06
N GLU A 127 -10.61 19.77 -9.19
CA GLU A 127 -10.90 21.18 -9.42
C GLU A 127 -9.76 22.10 -8.97
N GLY A 128 -8.79 21.58 -8.24
CA GLY A 128 -7.64 22.32 -7.71
C GLY A 128 -6.54 22.53 -8.74
N VAL A 129 -5.64 23.47 -8.45
CA VAL A 129 -4.40 23.63 -9.20
C VAL A 129 -3.32 22.79 -8.54
N LEU A 130 -2.83 21.78 -9.25
CA LEU A 130 -1.76 20.92 -8.79
C LEU A 130 -0.39 21.49 -9.20
N ILE A 131 0.45 21.74 -8.20
CA ILE A 131 1.84 22.13 -8.40
C ILE A 131 2.71 21.00 -7.86
N MET A 132 3.55 20.44 -8.71
CA MET A 132 4.48 19.36 -8.34
C MET A 132 5.92 19.83 -8.54
N ASP A 133 6.77 19.50 -7.57
CA ASP A 133 8.20 19.66 -7.65
C ASP A 133 8.86 18.28 -7.83
N GLU A 134 10.02 18.21 -8.46
CA GLU A 134 10.75 16.97 -8.73
C GLU A 134 9.86 15.87 -9.37
N VAL A 135 9.15 16.20 -10.43
CA VAL A 135 8.15 15.34 -11.07
C VAL A 135 8.74 14.00 -11.52
N ASP A 136 10.00 14.00 -11.96
CA ASP A 136 10.76 12.81 -12.34
C ASP A 136 10.94 11.82 -11.18
N VAL A 137 11.12 12.33 -9.96
CA VAL A 137 11.18 11.49 -8.75
C VAL A 137 9.79 11.03 -8.32
N LEU A 138 8.81 11.94 -8.32
CA LEU A 138 7.45 11.67 -7.86
C LEU A 138 6.70 10.66 -8.73
N LEU A 139 6.94 10.71 -10.04
CA LEU A 139 6.28 9.83 -11.01
C LEU A 139 7.14 8.62 -11.42
N HIS A 140 8.31 8.45 -10.82
CA HIS A 140 9.19 7.33 -11.15
C HIS A 140 8.53 6.00 -10.80
N PRO A 141 8.35 5.07 -11.76
CA PRO A 141 7.57 3.85 -11.55
C PRO A 141 8.12 2.94 -10.43
N LEU A 142 9.44 2.90 -10.25
CA LEU A 142 10.08 2.09 -9.21
C LEU A 142 10.11 2.76 -7.82
N ARG A 143 9.94 4.08 -7.74
CA ARG A 143 9.87 4.82 -6.48
C ARG A 143 8.44 5.17 -6.09
N SER A 144 7.54 5.07 -7.03
CA SER A 144 6.11 5.19 -6.79
C SER A 144 5.64 3.96 -6.04
N GLU A 145 4.84 4.12 -4.99
CA GLU A 145 4.17 3.01 -4.28
C GLU A 145 3.07 2.42 -5.17
N LEU A 146 3.45 1.82 -6.29
CA LEU A 146 2.51 1.16 -7.20
C LEU A 146 2.11 -0.24 -6.70
N ASN A 147 2.94 -0.83 -5.82
CA ASN A 147 2.64 -2.11 -5.19
C ASN A 147 1.63 -1.89 -4.05
N PHE A 148 0.37 -2.02 -4.40
CA PHE A 148 -0.72 -1.91 -3.45
C PHE A 148 -1.33 -3.29 -3.19
N PRO A 149 -0.97 -3.98 -2.09
CA PRO A 149 -1.58 -5.26 -1.77
C PRO A 149 -3.04 -5.05 -1.37
N ILE A 150 -3.94 -5.64 -2.14
CA ILE A 150 -5.37 -5.71 -1.88
C ILE A 150 -5.70 -7.15 -1.49
N GLY A 151 -6.66 -7.33 -0.56
CA GLY A 151 -7.12 -8.63 -0.12
C GLY A 151 -6.66 -9.01 1.28
N HIS A 152 -6.71 -10.29 1.60
CA HIS A 152 -6.39 -10.78 2.93
C HIS A 152 -4.92 -10.56 3.28
N LYS A 153 -4.71 -10.01 4.46
CA LYS A 153 -3.37 -9.84 5.05
C LYS A 153 -3.10 -11.01 5.98
N TYR A 154 -2.08 -11.77 5.67
CA TYR A 154 -1.60 -12.83 6.54
C TYR A 154 -0.42 -12.31 7.37
N PRO A 155 -0.37 -12.62 8.68
CA PRO A 155 0.78 -12.22 9.49
C PRO A 155 2.04 -12.86 8.95
N ILE A 156 3.13 -12.10 8.94
CA ILE A 156 4.43 -12.62 8.57
C ILE A 156 4.92 -13.53 9.69
N ASP A 157 5.25 -14.77 9.35
CA ASP A 157 5.96 -15.65 10.26
C ASP A 157 7.36 -15.07 10.54
N LEU A 158 7.62 -14.76 11.81
CA LEU A 158 8.91 -14.23 12.28
C LEU A 158 9.87 -15.33 12.70
N SER A 159 9.60 -16.60 12.34
CA SER A 159 10.53 -17.71 12.57
C SER A 159 11.88 -17.44 11.88
N GLY A 160 12.97 -17.90 12.52
CA GLY A 160 14.33 -17.71 12.00
C GLY A 160 14.52 -18.29 10.59
N TYR A 161 13.82 -19.38 10.28
CA TYR A 161 13.87 -20.07 8.96
C TYR A 161 13.42 -19.17 7.81
N ARG A 162 12.44 -18.29 8.02
CA ARG A 162 11.98 -17.35 7.01
C ARG A 162 13.07 -16.40 6.55
N TRP A 163 13.93 -15.97 7.46
CA TRP A 163 15.01 -15.03 7.14
C TRP A 163 16.16 -15.69 6.39
N ASN A 164 16.25 -17.01 6.46
CA ASN A 164 17.20 -17.79 5.69
C ASN A 164 16.72 -18.07 4.25
N LEU A 165 15.40 -17.89 3.97
CA LEU A 165 14.83 -18.15 2.66
C LEU A 165 15.53 -17.40 1.51
N PRO A 166 15.87 -16.09 1.60
CA PRO A 166 16.61 -15.39 0.55
C PRO A 166 17.98 -16.01 0.29
N ILE A 167 18.67 -16.51 1.32
CA ILE A 167 19.96 -17.17 1.20
C ILE A 167 19.80 -18.47 0.43
N HIS A 168 18.84 -19.30 0.80
CA HIS A 168 18.53 -20.55 0.11
C HIS A 168 18.11 -20.34 -1.35
N LEU A 169 17.37 -19.26 -1.65
CA LEU A 169 17.03 -18.90 -3.03
C LEU A 169 18.25 -18.49 -3.83
N CYS A 170 19.17 -17.71 -3.25
CA CYS A 170 20.44 -17.38 -3.89
C CYS A 170 21.28 -18.64 -4.16
N ASP A 171 21.39 -19.52 -3.17
CA ASP A 171 22.12 -20.80 -3.32
C ASP A 171 21.51 -21.65 -4.45
N ALA A 172 20.18 -21.70 -4.55
CA ALA A 172 19.52 -22.42 -5.64
C ALA A 172 19.83 -21.82 -7.02
N VAL A 173 19.91 -20.49 -7.14
CA VAL A 173 20.33 -19.81 -8.39
C VAL A 173 21.76 -20.17 -8.76
N PHE A 174 22.69 -20.07 -7.82
CA PHE A 174 24.10 -20.46 -8.06
C PHE A 174 24.26 -21.94 -8.39
N TYR A 175 23.52 -22.79 -7.70
CA TYR A 175 23.50 -24.22 -7.99
C TYR A 175 22.98 -24.52 -9.40
N ALA A 176 21.93 -23.80 -9.83
CA ALA A 176 21.36 -23.95 -11.17
C ALA A 176 22.40 -23.63 -12.29
N GLU A 177 23.29 -22.65 -12.04
CA GLU A 177 24.33 -22.24 -13.00
C GLU A 177 25.57 -23.10 -12.92
N THR A 178 26.05 -23.39 -11.72
CA THR A 178 27.38 -23.98 -11.49
C THR A 178 27.34 -25.46 -11.11
N GLY A 179 26.19 -25.97 -10.67
CA GLY A 179 26.06 -27.29 -10.07
C GLY A 179 26.78 -27.46 -8.73
N LYS A 180 27.13 -26.34 -8.07
CA LYS A 180 27.83 -26.32 -6.78
C LYS A 180 27.15 -25.39 -5.83
N LEU A 181 27.10 -25.75 -4.56
CA LEU A 181 26.66 -24.86 -3.47
C LEU A 181 27.80 -23.89 -3.10
N SER A 182 27.43 -22.67 -2.70
CA SER A 182 28.40 -21.66 -2.27
C SER A 182 29.08 -22.00 -0.95
N ASP A 183 28.34 -22.63 -0.03
CA ASP A 183 28.81 -23.11 1.26
C ASP A 183 28.28 -24.52 1.54
N GLU A 184 28.92 -25.23 2.49
CA GLU A 184 28.38 -26.52 2.96
C GLU A 184 27.00 -26.28 3.57
N PRO A 185 25.94 -26.90 3.03
CA PRO A 185 24.60 -26.76 3.59
C PRO A 185 24.61 -27.28 5.02
N ASN A 186 23.79 -26.67 5.89
CA ASN A 186 23.61 -27.16 7.25
C ASN A 186 22.83 -28.50 7.22
N ILE A 187 23.54 -29.56 6.82
CA ILE A 187 23.01 -30.91 6.62
C ILE A 187 22.24 -31.40 7.83
N GLN A 188 22.69 -31.07 9.04
CA GLN A 188 22.05 -31.48 10.28
C GLN A 188 20.61 -30.94 10.41
N ALA A 189 20.33 -29.74 9.87
CA ALA A 189 18.97 -29.19 9.90
C ALA A 189 18.04 -29.91 8.92
N TYR A 190 18.53 -30.36 7.79
CA TYR A 190 17.77 -31.10 6.77
C TYR A 190 17.56 -32.56 7.17
N GLU A 191 18.56 -33.20 7.76
CA GLU A 191 18.46 -34.55 8.31
C GLU A 191 17.40 -34.63 9.42
N ALA A 192 17.32 -33.61 10.30
CA ALA A 192 16.32 -33.54 11.35
C ALA A 192 14.87 -33.44 10.80
N LEU A 193 14.69 -32.91 9.59
CA LEU A 193 13.40 -32.78 8.93
C LEU A 193 13.12 -33.93 7.96
N ASN A 194 14.04 -34.87 7.80
CA ASN A 194 13.96 -35.98 6.84
C ASN A 194 13.68 -35.50 5.39
N ILE A 195 14.31 -34.39 5.00
CA ILE A 195 14.17 -33.76 3.68
C ILE A 195 15.41 -34.04 2.86
N ASP A 196 15.24 -34.58 1.66
CA ASP A 196 16.33 -34.70 0.69
C ASP A 196 16.58 -33.33 0.03
N HIS A 197 17.63 -32.65 0.51
CA HIS A 197 17.97 -31.32 0.03
C HIS A 197 18.52 -31.33 -1.39
N GLU A 198 19.17 -32.42 -1.84
CA GLU A 198 19.71 -32.55 -3.21
C GLU A 198 18.56 -32.61 -4.21
N GLU A 199 17.53 -33.42 -3.96
CA GLU A 199 16.35 -33.52 -4.82
C GLU A 199 15.62 -32.17 -4.95
N ILE A 200 15.51 -31.42 -3.83
CA ILE A 200 14.89 -30.10 -3.83
C ILE A 200 15.72 -29.10 -4.65
N LEU A 201 17.05 -29.09 -4.47
CA LEU A 201 17.94 -28.20 -5.21
C LEU A 201 17.96 -28.52 -6.70
N GLU A 202 17.95 -29.78 -7.07
CA GLU A 202 17.86 -30.20 -8.48
C GLU A 202 16.52 -29.73 -9.10
N SER A 203 15.42 -29.93 -8.40
CA SER A 203 14.11 -29.49 -8.85
C SER A 203 14.02 -27.97 -8.99
N LEU A 204 14.48 -27.20 -8.01
CA LEU A 204 14.57 -25.74 -8.07
C LEU A 204 15.50 -25.27 -9.19
N GLY A 205 16.66 -25.91 -9.33
CA GLY A 205 17.61 -25.61 -10.40
C GLY A 205 17.03 -25.85 -11.80
N ALA A 206 16.20 -26.88 -11.96
CA ALA A 206 15.49 -27.13 -13.21
C ALA A 206 14.50 -26.01 -13.54
N ILE A 207 13.69 -25.60 -12.56
CA ILE A 207 12.71 -24.52 -12.71
C ILE A 207 13.40 -23.18 -13.04
N ILE A 208 14.52 -22.87 -12.37
CA ILE A 208 15.30 -21.65 -12.62
C ILE A 208 15.88 -21.65 -14.03
N ARG A 209 16.47 -22.77 -14.48
CA ARG A 209 16.99 -22.90 -15.84
C ARG A 209 15.90 -22.74 -16.90
N GLU A 210 14.74 -23.32 -16.67
CA GLU A 210 13.58 -23.13 -17.55
C GLU A 210 13.15 -21.65 -17.59
N GLY A 211 13.11 -20.99 -16.42
CA GLY A 211 12.80 -19.55 -16.32
C GLY A 211 13.77 -18.67 -17.11
N TYR A 212 15.07 -18.99 -17.11
CA TYR A 212 16.07 -18.30 -17.95
C TYR A 212 15.82 -18.52 -19.44
N GLN A 213 15.48 -19.76 -19.84
CA GLN A 213 15.23 -20.08 -21.25
C GLN A 213 14.03 -19.33 -21.83
N VAL A 214 12.98 -19.15 -21.03
CA VAL A 214 11.77 -18.42 -21.44
C VAL A 214 11.84 -16.92 -21.12
N HIS A 215 12.98 -16.41 -20.67
CA HIS A 215 13.18 -15.00 -20.25
C HIS A 215 12.20 -14.53 -19.17
N ALA A 216 11.69 -15.43 -18.36
CA ALA A 216 10.81 -15.11 -17.23
C ALA A 216 11.58 -14.60 -16.00
N ILE A 217 12.88 -14.86 -15.94
CA ILE A 217 13.83 -14.39 -14.92
C ILE A 217 14.91 -13.60 -15.64
N GLN A 218 15.11 -12.35 -15.24
CA GLN A 218 16.18 -11.46 -15.72
C GLN A 218 17.15 -11.15 -14.61
#